data_89fd4f32c1555cf5ae2d8d46a43b7d99
#
_entry.id   89fd4f32c1555cf5ae2d8d46a43b7d99
#
_cell.length_a   1.000
_cell.length_b   1.000
_cell.length_c   1.000
_cell.angle_alpha   90.00
_cell.angle_beta   90.00
_cell.angle_gamma   90.00
#
_symmetry.space_group_name_H-M   'P 1'
#
loop_
_entity.id
_entity.type
_entity.pdbx_description
1 polymer ?
#
loop_
_entity_poly.entity_id
_entity_poly.type
_entity_poly.pdbx_seq_one_letter_code
_entity_poly.pdbx_strand_id
1 'polypeptide(L)'
;THAIYIAKVLMEYVRMGSPYIQKHCLSDWYSDGKDSLGPTQQAVIQVVKGADANTTTGEGTFTFFSTPSAYVFKMLNSGFGDNIVKTEFSEVPTMANGAETLSALASKDAEGNLYIALVNADSDRDRNIALQIEGTDVAGNKMTIQKLETDSITAANTPEEPTAVQVTEDAEVELEGNPIINLKKHSFVIVRIAKAVEPEADKSELQA
;
A
#
# COMPACT_ATOMS: atom_id res chain seq x y z
N THR A 1 -7.57 4.04 -9.81
CA THR A 1 -6.38 4.52 -10.57
C THR A 1 -5.53 5.48 -9.75
N HIS A 2 -6.11 6.52 -9.11
CA HIS A 2 -5.35 7.55 -8.40
C HIS A 2 -4.48 6.98 -7.26
N ALA A 3 -4.99 6.05 -6.46
CA ALA A 3 -4.24 5.43 -5.36
C ALA A 3 -2.98 4.71 -5.85
N ILE A 4 -3.06 3.98 -6.96
CA ILE A 4 -1.90 3.26 -7.53
C ILE A 4 -0.83 4.25 -8.03
N TYR A 5 -1.25 5.36 -8.65
CA TYR A 5 -0.33 6.45 -9.00
C TYR A 5 0.35 7.05 -7.76
N ILE A 6 -0.41 7.32 -6.70
CA ILE A 6 0.14 7.83 -5.43
C ILE A 6 1.13 6.85 -4.83
N ALA A 7 0.83 5.54 -4.81
CA ALA A 7 1.76 4.52 -4.32
C ALA A 7 3.11 4.58 -5.07
N LYS A 8 3.08 4.60 -6.41
CA LYS A 8 4.30 4.72 -7.23
C LYS A 8 5.09 5.99 -6.91
N VAL A 9 4.42 7.14 -6.85
CA VAL A 9 5.06 8.42 -6.57
C VAL A 9 5.71 8.44 -5.20
N LEU A 10 5.01 7.96 -4.16
CA LEU A 10 5.55 7.90 -2.81
C LEU A 10 6.77 6.97 -2.73
N MET A 11 6.71 5.80 -3.36
CA MET A 11 7.84 4.86 -3.40
C MET A 11 9.07 5.47 -4.07
N GLU A 12 8.88 6.23 -5.16
CA GLU A 12 10.00 6.91 -5.84
C GLU A 12 10.60 8.03 -4.97
N TYR A 13 9.79 8.83 -4.28
CA TYR A 13 10.30 9.84 -3.35
C TYR A 13 11.09 9.22 -2.20
N VAL A 14 10.61 8.10 -1.65
CA VAL A 14 11.34 7.36 -0.61
C VAL A 14 12.67 6.84 -1.16
N ARG A 15 12.66 6.25 -2.36
CA ARG A 15 13.89 5.76 -3.02
C ARG A 15 14.92 6.86 -3.25
N MET A 16 14.47 8.07 -3.60
CA MET A 16 15.32 9.24 -3.78
C MET A 16 15.82 9.86 -2.45
N GLY A 17 15.40 9.32 -1.31
CA GLY A 17 15.75 9.85 0.00
C GLY A 17 15.12 11.21 0.30
N SER A 18 13.95 11.50 -0.27
CA SER A 18 13.24 12.76 0.00
C SER A 18 12.88 12.84 1.48
N PRO A 19 13.33 13.87 2.22
CA PRO A 19 13.05 13.99 3.65
C PRO A 19 11.59 14.34 3.96
N TYR A 20 10.87 14.87 2.99
CA TYR A 20 9.48 15.28 3.13
C TYR A 20 8.68 14.95 1.89
N ILE A 21 7.51 14.37 2.09
CA ILE A 21 6.54 14.14 1.05
C ILE A 21 5.20 14.71 1.52
N GLN A 22 4.71 15.71 0.80
CA GLN A 22 3.43 16.34 1.09
C GLN A 22 2.48 16.13 -0.07
N LYS A 23 1.27 15.66 0.26
CA LYS A 23 0.19 15.55 -0.72
C LYS A 23 -0.84 16.65 -0.48
N HIS A 24 -1.15 17.43 -1.48
CA HIS A 24 -2.34 18.27 -1.53
C HIS A 24 -3.53 17.39 -1.94
N CYS A 25 -4.59 17.30 -1.17
CA CYS A 25 -4.81 17.85 0.14
C CYS A 25 -5.26 16.75 1.14
N LEU A 26 -5.29 17.07 2.43
CA LEU A 26 -5.76 16.13 3.46
C LEU A 26 -7.25 15.88 3.31
N SER A 27 -8.06 16.93 3.16
CA SER A 27 -9.52 16.84 3.02
C SER A 27 -10.04 17.77 1.94
N ASP A 28 -11.13 17.39 1.29
CA ASP A 28 -11.84 18.18 0.29
C ASP A 28 -13.31 17.79 0.30
N TRP A 29 -14.15 18.66 -0.27
CA TRP A 29 -15.56 18.40 -0.44
C TRP A 29 -15.79 17.27 -1.44
N TYR A 30 -16.66 16.34 -1.07
CA TYR A 30 -17.10 15.32 -2.01
C TYR A 30 -17.95 15.96 -3.12
N SER A 31 -17.63 15.59 -4.36
CA SER A 31 -18.44 15.90 -5.54
C SER A 31 -18.69 14.62 -6.33
N ASP A 32 -19.93 14.39 -6.70
CA ASP A 32 -20.33 13.27 -7.55
C ASP A 32 -20.08 13.54 -9.07
N GLY A 33 -19.46 14.65 -9.38
CA GLY A 33 -19.17 15.09 -10.74
C GLY A 33 -20.31 15.77 -11.47
N LYS A 34 -21.43 16.03 -10.79
CA LYS A 34 -22.59 16.74 -11.37
C LYS A 34 -22.48 18.25 -11.26
N ASP A 35 -21.56 18.73 -10.42
CA ASP A 35 -21.24 20.14 -10.32
C ASP A 35 -20.17 20.56 -11.34
N SER A 36 -19.92 21.87 -11.44
CA SER A 36 -18.95 22.45 -12.39
C SER A 36 -17.49 22.10 -12.07
N LEU A 37 -17.22 21.52 -10.91
CA LEU A 37 -15.87 21.17 -10.48
C LEU A 37 -15.48 19.73 -10.88
N GLY A 38 -16.45 18.93 -11.34
CA GLY A 38 -16.24 17.52 -11.65
C GLY A 38 -15.97 16.66 -10.41
N PRO A 39 -15.75 15.35 -10.57
CA PRO A 39 -15.49 14.47 -9.45
C PRO A 39 -14.12 14.78 -8.85
N THR A 40 -14.10 15.33 -7.63
CA THR A 40 -12.87 15.61 -6.90
C THR A 40 -12.59 14.49 -5.90
N GLN A 41 -11.62 13.65 -6.22
CA GLN A 41 -11.11 12.63 -5.28
C GLN A 41 -9.60 12.77 -5.05
N GLN A 42 -9.12 14.00 -5.08
CA GLN A 42 -7.70 14.29 -4.84
C GLN A 42 -7.33 14.22 -3.37
N ALA A 43 -8.28 14.49 -2.48
CA ALA A 43 -8.04 14.45 -1.04
C ALA A 43 -7.87 13.02 -0.50
N VAL A 44 -7.24 12.92 0.65
CA VAL A 44 -7.13 11.68 1.43
C VAL A 44 -8.48 11.35 2.08
N ILE A 45 -9.19 12.39 2.55
CA ILE A 45 -10.51 12.31 3.18
C ILE A 45 -11.49 13.14 2.37
N GLN A 46 -12.66 12.59 2.08
CA GLN A 46 -13.76 13.32 1.48
C GLN A 46 -14.77 13.74 2.54
N VAL A 47 -15.22 14.97 2.44
CA VAL A 47 -16.22 15.58 3.34
C VAL A 47 -17.54 15.72 2.58
N VAL A 48 -18.58 15.10 3.10
CA VAL A 48 -19.93 15.15 2.53
C VAL A 48 -20.77 16.13 3.36
N LYS A 49 -21.36 17.09 2.68
CA LYS A 49 -22.24 18.08 3.29
C LYS A 49 -23.68 17.54 3.35
N GLY A 50 -24.27 17.52 4.54
CA GLY A 50 -25.69 17.32 4.68
C GLY A 50 -26.51 18.51 4.15
N ALA A 51 -27.82 18.33 3.97
CA ALA A 51 -28.71 19.37 3.48
C ALA A 51 -28.80 20.58 4.44
N ASP A 52 -28.53 20.36 5.72
CA ASP A 52 -28.52 21.36 6.80
C ASP A 52 -27.15 22.01 7.04
N ALA A 53 -26.11 21.59 6.28
CA ALA A 53 -24.76 22.03 6.52
C ALA A 53 -24.50 23.46 6.09
N ASN A 54 -23.95 24.26 7.00
CA ASN A 54 -23.45 25.60 6.74
C ASN A 54 -21.92 25.61 6.74
N THR A 55 -21.33 25.72 5.59
CA THR A 55 -19.86 25.69 5.44
C THR A 55 -19.15 26.94 5.95
N THR A 56 -19.90 28.04 6.19
CA THR A 56 -19.34 29.29 6.74
C THR A 56 -19.23 29.23 8.26
N THR A 57 -20.25 28.68 8.94
CA THR A 57 -20.27 28.58 10.40
C THR A 57 -19.78 27.25 10.91
N GLY A 58 -19.71 26.22 10.07
CA GLY A 58 -19.39 24.85 10.46
C GLY A 58 -20.54 24.11 11.16
N GLU A 59 -21.76 24.69 11.15
CA GLU A 59 -22.94 24.09 11.75
C GLU A 59 -23.64 23.13 10.79
N GLY A 60 -24.38 22.17 11.34
CA GLY A 60 -25.14 21.18 10.60
C GLY A 60 -24.39 19.85 10.47
N THR A 61 -24.86 19.00 9.56
CA THR A 61 -24.39 17.63 9.40
C THR A 61 -23.26 17.53 8.38
N PHE A 62 -22.14 16.95 8.81
CA PHE A 62 -21.02 16.59 7.93
C PHE A 62 -20.65 15.12 8.17
N THR A 63 -20.45 14.37 7.10
CA THR A 63 -19.93 13.01 7.16
C THR A 63 -18.61 12.91 6.42
N PHE A 64 -17.81 11.88 6.72
CA PHE A 64 -16.45 11.75 6.20
C PHE A 64 -16.21 10.32 5.76
N PHE A 65 -15.46 10.15 4.66
CA PHE A 65 -14.95 8.84 4.28
C PHE A 65 -13.53 8.95 3.70
N SER A 66 -12.77 7.87 3.82
CA SER A 66 -11.42 7.78 3.27
C SER A 66 -11.47 7.44 1.78
N THR A 67 -10.63 8.11 1.00
CA THR A 67 -10.40 7.69 -0.40
C THR A 67 -9.44 6.50 -0.43
N PRO A 68 -9.35 5.74 -1.53
CA PRO A 68 -8.36 4.70 -1.69
C PRO A 68 -6.91 5.19 -1.49
N SER A 69 -6.63 6.47 -1.75
CA SER A 69 -5.31 7.07 -1.48
C SER A 69 -4.95 7.11 0.00
N ALA A 70 -5.94 7.25 0.89
CA ALA A 70 -5.72 7.20 2.34
C ALA A 70 -5.10 5.87 2.78
N TYR A 71 -5.55 4.78 2.16
CA TYR A 71 -5.06 3.44 2.47
C TYR A 71 -3.61 3.25 2.02
N VAL A 72 -3.19 3.87 0.91
CA VAL A 72 -1.77 3.87 0.50
C VAL A 72 -0.89 4.51 1.56
N PHE A 73 -1.28 5.69 2.06
CA PHE A 73 -0.56 6.35 3.17
C PHE A 73 -0.54 5.49 4.42
N LYS A 74 -1.68 4.91 4.79
CA LYS A 74 -1.77 4.01 5.94
C LYS A 74 -0.83 2.82 5.79
N MET A 75 -0.86 2.13 4.65
CA MET A 75 -0.03 0.96 4.40
C MET A 75 1.46 1.28 4.46
N LEU A 76 1.91 2.36 3.79
CA LEU A 76 3.31 2.76 3.82
C LEU A 76 3.76 3.26 5.20
N ASN A 77 2.91 3.98 5.92
CA ASN A 77 3.28 4.52 7.23
C ASN A 77 3.31 3.47 8.35
N SER A 78 2.48 2.44 8.27
CA SER A 78 2.37 1.40 9.32
C SER A 78 2.99 0.06 8.93
N GLY A 79 3.33 -0.14 7.68
CA GLY A 79 3.79 -1.43 7.13
C GLY A 79 5.11 -1.32 6.38
N PHE A 80 6.00 -0.38 6.77
CA PHE A 80 7.28 -0.21 6.12
C PHE A 80 8.39 0.06 7.15
N GLY A 81 9.55 -0.56 6.97
CA GLY A 81 10.68 -0.43 7.91
C GLY A 81 11.50 0.83 7.67
N ASP A 82 12.35 1.18 8.64
CA ASP A 82 13.13 2.42 8.65
C ASP A 82 14.34 2.43 7.71
N ASN A 83 14.81 1.24 7.28
CA ASN A 83 16.00 1.11 6.46
C ASN A 83 15.64 0.55 5.09
N ILE A 84 15.83 1.36 4.05
CA ILE A 84 15.66 0.91 2.66
C ILE A 84 16.72 -0.12 2.30
N VAL A 85 16.30 -1.21 1.66
CA VAL A 85 17.20 -2.22 1.10
C VAL A 85 17.16 -2.18 -0.43
N LYS A 86 18.26 -2.58 -1.05
CA LYS A 86 18.39 -2.61 -2.50
C LYS A 86 17.31 -3.50 -3.09
N THR A 87 16.64 -2.99 -4.12
CA THR A 87 15.58 -3.69 -4.83
C THR A 87 15.79 -3.54 -6.32
N GLU A 88 15.78 -4.64 -7.05
CA GLU A 88 15.96 -4.67 -8.51
C GLU A 88 14.95 -5.62 -9.13
N PHE A 89 14.50 -5.30 -10.34
CA PHE A 89 13.77 -6.22 -11.20
C PHE A 89 14.72 -6.77 -12.27
N SER A 90 14.61 -8.04 -12.60
CA SER A 90 15.30 -8.62 -13.76
C SER A 90 14.65 -8.18 -15.07
N GLU A 91 13.35 -8.06 -15.08
CA GLU A 91 12.56 -7.60 -16.23
C GLU A 91 11.36 -6.79 -15.75
N VAL A 92 11.10 -5.65 -16.40
CA VAL A 92 9.92 -4.83 -16.13
C VAL A 92 9.13 -4.62 -17.42
N PRO A 93 7.89 -5.11 -17.47
CA PRO A 93 6.99 -4.83 -18.57
C PRO A 93 6.66 -3.34 -18.66
N THR A 94 6.54 -2.82 -19.87
CA THR A 94 6.20 -1.43 -20.12
C THR A 94 4.84 -1.29 -20.78
N MET A 95 4.19 -0.14 -20.56
CA MET A 95 3.01 0.30 -21.30
C MET A 95 3.41 0.78 -22.71
N ALA A 96 2.44 1.02 -23.57
CA ALA A 96 2.67 1.54 -24.90
C ALA A 96 3.42 2.89 -24.96
N ASN A 97 3.33 3.69 -23.91
CA ASN A 97 4.05 4.96 -23.75
C ASN A 97 5.45 4.80 -23.13
N GLY A 98 5.93 3.57 -22.94
CA GLY A 98 7.23 3.26 -22.35
C GLY A 98 7.28 3.30 -20.81
N ALA A 99 6.18 3.63 -20.13
CA ALA A 99 6.16 3.64 -18.67
C ALA A 99 6.15 2.21 -18.10
N GLU A 100 6.97 1.96 -17.08
CA GLU A 100 7.02 0.69 -16.37
C GLU A 100 5.71 0.39 -15.65
N THR A 101 5.23 -0.84 -15.78
CA THR A 101 3.98 -1.27 -15.13
C THR A 101 4.19 -1.77 -13.71
N LEU A 102 5.40 -2.19 -13.36
CA LEU A 102 5.75 -2.67 -12.03
C LEU A 102 6.64 -1.67 -11.29
N SER A 103 6.47 -1.61 -9.99
CA SER A 103 7.39 -0.90 -9.09
C SER A 103 7.54 -1.70 -7.79
N ALA A 104 8.75 -1.71 -7.25
CA ALA A 104 9.06 -2.36 -5.98
C ALA A 104 9.94 -1.44 -5.13
N LEU A 105 9.72 -1.48 -3.82
CA LEU A 105 10.57 -0.85 -2.82
C LEU A 105 10.60 -1.76 -1.61
N ALA A 106 11.79 -2.07 -1.10
CA ALA A 106 11.92 -2.91 0.08
C ALA A 106 12.63 -2.17 1.21
N SER A 107 12.28 -2.54 2.44
CA SER A 107 12.89 -2.02 3.66
C SER A 107 12.99 -3.11 4.72
N LYS A 108 13.74 -2.84 5.78
CA LYS A 108 13.74 -3.64 7.00
C LYS A 108 13.65 -2.75 8.24
N ASP A 109 13.06 -3.28 9.30
CA ASP A 109 13.07 -2.63 10.62
C ASP A 109 14.27 -3.04 11.46
N ALA A 110 14.32 -2.53 12.69
CA ALA A 110 15.41 -2.81 13.64
C ALA A 110 15.43 -4.28 14.10
N GLU A 111 14.29 -4.95 14.09
CA GLU A 111 14.12 -6.36 14.45
C GLU A 111 14.56 -7.30 13.29
N GLY A 112 14.74 -6.74 12.10
CA GLY A 112 15.13 -7.47 10.89
C GLY A 112 13.96 -8.03 10.10
N ASN A 113 12.71 -7.64 10.39
CA ASN A 113 11.58 -7.94 9.53
C ASN A 113 11.75 -7.23 8.20
N LEU A 114 11.36 -7.91 7.12
CA LEU A 114 11.39 -7.36 5.77
C LEU A 114 9.99 -6.88 5.37
N TYR A 115 9.97 -5.75 4.66
CA TYR A 115 8.76 -5.17 4.08
C TYR A 115 9.01 -4.88 2.61
N ILE A 116 8.13 -5.37 1.74
CA ILE A 116 8.29 -5.24 0.30
C ILE A 116 6.99 -4.65 -0.25
N ALA A 117 7.06 -3.38 -0.63
CA ALA A 117 5.98 -2.68 -1.31
C ALA A 117 6.06 -2.97 -2.81
N LEU A 118 4.97 -3.44 -3.39
CA LEU A 118 4.86 -3.80 -4.80
C LEU A 118 3.65 -3.11 -5.42
N VAL A 119 3.82 -2.55 -6.60
CA VAL A 119 2.75 -1.97 -7.41
C VAL A 119 2.69 -2.67 -8.76
N ASN A 120 1.49 -3.08 -9.15
CA ASN A 120 1.16 -3.42 -10.52
C ASN A 120 0.22 -2.34 -11.08
N ALA A 121 0.74 -1.48 -11.95
CA ALA A 121 -0.01 -0.43 -12.61
C ALA A 121 -0.61 -0.87 -13.97
N ASP A 122 -0.38 -2.12 -14.39
CA ASP A 122 -1.02 -2.69 -15.57
C ASP A 122 -2.55 -2.76 -15.34
N SER A 123 -3.35 -2.24 -16.25
CA SER A 123 -4.81 -2.24 -16.16
C SER A 123 -5.43 -3.58 -16.54
N ASP A 124 -4.68 -4.45 -17.22
CA ASP A 124 -5.23 -5.61 -17.92
C ASP A 124 -4.65 -6.94 -17.45
N ARG A 125 -3.47 -6.94 -16.82
CA ARG A 125 -2.73 -8.17 -16.54
C ARG A 125 -2.30 -8.31 -15.10
N ASP A 126 -2.66 -9.44 -14.51
CA ASP A 126 -2.08 -9.92 -13.26
C ASP A 126 -0.62 -10.32 -13.48
N ARG A 127 0.20 -10.27 -12.42
CA ARG A 127 1.62 -10.62 -12.46
C ARG A 127 1.98 -11.54 -11.30
N ASN A 128 2.80 -12.54 -11.57
CA ASN A 128 3.46 -13.34 -10.54
C ASN A 128 4.89 -12.82 -10.37
N ILE A 129 5.22 -12.34 -9.19
CA ILE A 129 6.53 -11.82 -8.84
C ILE A 129 7.23 -12.85 -7.97
N ALA A 130 8.26 -13.50 -8.51
CA ALA A 130 9.15 -14.34 -7.72
C ALA A 130 10.11 -13.43 -6.96
N LEU A 131 9.99 -13.39 -5.64
CA LEU A 131 10.95 -12.68 -4.80
C LEU A 131 12.23 -13.52 -4.69
N GLN A 132 13.38 -12.87 -4.82
CA GLN A 132 14.69 -13.44 -4.51
C GLN A 132 15.30 -12.59 -3.41
N ILE A 133 15.37 -13.13 -2.21
CA ILE A 133 15.86 -12.43 -1.02
C ILE A 133 17.27 -12.94 -0.76
N GLU A 134 18.24 -12.04 -0.96
CA GLU A 134 19.64 -12.35 -0.79
C GLU A 134 20.14 -11.93 0.59
N GLY A 135 21.14 -12.65 1.12
CA GLY A 135 21.80 -12.33 2.37
C GLY A 135 21.07 -12.79 3.63
N THR A 136 19.91 -13.44 3.50
CA THR A 136 19.21 -14.10 4.60
C THR A 136 18.38 -15.26 4.10
N ASP A 137 18.29 -16.33 4.88
CA ASP A 137 17.30 -17.38 4.64
C ASP A 137 15.96 -16.96 5.20
N VAL A 138 14.92 -17.14 4.42
CA VAL A 138 13.54 -16.81 4.81
C VAL A 138 12.68 -18.03 5.09
N ALA A 139 13.22 -19.24 4.93
CA ALA A 139 12.50 -20.46 5.31
C ALA A 139 12.20 -20.46 6.82
N GLY A 140 10.97 -20.87 7.19
CA GLY A 140 10.48 -20.82 8.56
C GLY A 140 10.00 -19.43 9.04
N ASN A 141 10.27 -18.37 8.25
CA ASN A 141 9.74 -17.05 8.57
C ASN A 141 8.26 -16.97 8.22
N LYS A 142 7.54 -16.09 8.91
CA LYS A 142 6.12 -15.85 8.68
C LYS A 142 5.88 -14.68 7.76
N MET A 143 5.01 -14.87 6.78
CA MET A 143 4.65 -13.85 5.81
C MET A 143 3.17 -13.46 5.94
N THR A 144 2.90 -12.17 5.90
CA THR A 144 1.58 -11.58 5.70
C THR A 144 1.59 -10.64 4.50
N ILE A 145 0.44 -10.47 3.85
CA ILE A 145 0.31 -9.60 2.67
C ILE A 145 -0.89 -8.68 2.86
N GLN A 146 -0.64 -7.38 2.95
CA GLN A 146 -1.68 -6.36 2.86
C GLN A 146 -1.90 -5.97 1.41
N LYS A 147 -3.16 -5.85 1.00
CA LYS A 147 -3.55 -5.61 -0.39
C LYS A 147 -4.52 -4.46 -0.49
N LEU A 148 -4.27 -3.58 -1.46
CA LEU A 148 -5.21 -2.59 -1.94
C LEU A 148 -5.44 -2.90 -3.43
N GLU A 149 -6.52 -3.59 -3.71
CA GLU A 149 -6.84 -4.10 -5.05
C GLU A 149 -8.34 -4.06 -5.30
N THR A 150 -8.74 -3.98 -6.56
CA THR A 150 -10.13 -4.04 -7.01
C THR A 150 -10.20 -4.62 -8.40
N ASP A 151 -11.36 -5.17 -8.76
CA ASP A 151 -11.58 -5.70 -10.11
C ASP A 151 -11.77 -4.59 -11.17
N SER A 152 -12.05 -3.36 -10.73
CA SER A 152 -12.26 -2.20 -11.61
C SER A 152 -11.28 -1.07 -11.34
N ILE A 153 -10.67 -0.55 -12.40
CA ILE A 153 -9.79 0.62 -12.35
C ILE A 153 -10.51 1.92 -11.96
N THR A 154 -11.84 1.93 -12.07
CA THR A 154 -12.70 3.07 -11.72
C THR A 154 -13.31 2.95 -10.33
N ALA A 155 -13.07 1.84 -9.62
CA ALA A 155 -13.59 1.67 -8.27
C ALA A 155 -13.14 2.80 -7.35
N ALA A 156 -14.07 3.30 -6.56
CA ALA A 156 -13.88 4.41 -5.64
C ALA A 156 -14.81 4.24 -4.43
N ASN A 157 -14.44 4.86 -3.32
CA ASN A 157 -15.33 5.00 -2.19
C ASN A 157 -16.30 6.15 -2.44
N THR A 158 -17.54 5.99 -2.01
CA THR A 158 -18.63 6.96 -2.13
C THR A 158 -19.32 7.15 -0.78
N PRO A 159 -20.17 8.16 -0.62
CA PRO A 159 -20.96 8.30 0.61
C PRO A 159 -21.80 7.08 0.93
N GLU A 160 -22.33 6.39 -0.09
CA GLU A 160 -23.19 5.20 0.02
C GLU A 160 -22.36 3.94 0.31
N GLU A 161 -21.15 3.88 -0.26
CA GLU A 161 -20.23 2.75 -0.10
C GLU A 161 -18.83 3.25 0.32
N PRO A 162 -18.67 3.72 1.56
CA PRO A 162 -17.45 4.40 2.02
C PRO A 162 -16.23 3.47 2.17
N THR A 163 -16.44 2.17 2.07
CA THR A 163 -15.42 1.11 2.18
C THR A 163 -15.41 0.15 1.00
N ALA A 164 -16.01 0.54 -0.15
CA ALA A 164 -16.01 -0.29 -1.37
C ALA A 164 -14.58 -0.69 -1.80
N VAL A 165 -13.64 0.20 -1.59
CA VAL A 165 -12.20 -0.03 -1.75
C VAL A 165 -11.54 0.14 -0.39
N GLN A 166 -10.96 -0.94 0.14
CA GLN A 166 -10.27 -0.93 1.43
C GLN A 166 -9.10 -1.91 1.41
N VAL A 167 -8.23 -1.82 2.41
CA VAL A 167 -7.14 -2.77 2.59
C VAL A 167 -7.70 -4.10 3.08
N THR A 168 -7.26 -5.17 2.45
CA THR A 168 -7.43 -6.55 2.92
C THR A 168 -6.07 -7.13 3.31
N GLU A 169 -6.09 -8.15 4.17
CA GLU A 169 -4.87 -8.83 4.59
C GLU A 169 -5.08 -10.35 4.46
N ASP A 170 -4.09 -11.03 3.87
CA ASP A 170 -4.10 -12.48 3.79
C ASP A 170 -3.75 -13.09 5.14
N ALA A 171 -4.20 -14.32 5.37
CA ALA A 171 -3.77 -15.09 6.52
C ALA A 171 -2.24 -15.27 6.54
N GLU A 172 -1.66 -15.24 7.73
CA GLU A 172 -0.24 -15.49 7.92
C GLU A 172 0.13 -16.90 7.45
N VAL A 173 1.22 -17.00 6.70
CA VAL A 173 1.78 -18.26 6.21
C VAL A 173 3.24 -18.39 6.58
N GLU A 174 3.69 -19.62 6.87
CA GLU A 174 5.08 -19.94 7.05
C GLU A 174 5.73 -20.19 5.67
N LEU A 175 6.92 -19.62 5.45
CA LEU A 175 7.62 -19.72 4.20
C LEU A 175 8.49 -21.01 4.17
N GLU A 176 8.43 -21.74 3.07
CA GLU A 176 9.36 -22.85 2.77
C GLU A 176 10.64 -22.36 2.05
N GLY A 177 10.65 -21.11 1.60
CA GLY A 177 11.74 -20.45 0.87
C GLY A 177 11.27 -19.13 0.27
N ASN A 178 11.92 -18.65 -0.78
CA ASN A 178 11.56 -17.42 -1.46
C ASN A 178 10.15 -17.50 -2.05
N PRO A 179 9.24 -16.59 -1.69
CA PRO A 179 7.84 -16.67 -2.12
C PRO A 179 7.60 -16.13 -3.54
N ILE A 180 6.50 -16.59 -4.13
CA ILE A 180 5.92 -15.98 -5.33
C ILE A 180 4.69 -15.19 -4.92
N ILE A 181 4.67 -13.89 -5.25
CA ILE A 181 3.56 -12.98 -4.94
C ILE A 181 2.71 -12.79 -6.19
N ASN A 182 1.43 -13.12 -6.09
CA ASN A 182 0.48 -12.78 -7.13
C ASN A 182 0.01 -11.33 -6.94
N LEU A 183 0.32 -10.47 -7.90
CA LEU A 183 -0.15 -9.09 -7.99
C LEU A 183 -1.28 -9.01 -9.00
N LYS A 184 -2.49 -8.76 -8.54
CA LYS A 184 -3.58 -8.43 -9.45
C LYS A 184 -3.24 -7.20 -10.27
N LYS A 185 -3.85 -7.12 -11.43
CA LYS A 185 -3.83 -5.89 -12.22
C LYS A 185 -4.29 -4.72 -11.34
N HIS A 186 -3.64 -3.59 -11.53
CA HIS A 186 -4.03 -2.35 -10.87
C HIS A 186 -4.11 -2.46 -9.34
N SER A 187 -3.05 -3.02 -8.73
CA SER A 187 -2.96 -3.27 -7.30
C SER A 187 -1.73 -2.64 -6.65
N PHE A 188 -1.83 -2.44 -5.34
CA PHE A 188 -0.73 -2.11 -4.46
C PHE A 188 -0.74 -3.08 -3.28
N VAL A 189 0.39 -3.70 -2.99
CA VAL A 189 0.52 -4.64 -1.88
C VAL A 189 1.76 -4.34 -1.05
N ILE A 190 1.72 -4.69 0.24
CA ILE A 190 2.89 -4.76 1.11
C ILE A 190 3.00 -6.17 1.65
N VAL A 191 4.11 -6.82 1.32
CA VAL A 191 4.51 -8.11 1.87
C VAL A 191 5.35 -7.84 3.11
N ARG A 192 4.98 -8.40 4.25
CA ARG A 192 5.79 -8.43 5.45
C ARG A 192 6.30 -9.85 5.67
N ILE A 193 7.61 -10.00 5.85
CA ILE A 193 8.24 -11.25 6.25
C ILE A 193 8.83 -11.02 7.63
N ALA A 194 8.21 -11.60 8.65
CA ALA A 194 8.66 -11.51 10.02
C ALA A 194 9.86 -12.43 10.21
N LYS A 195 10.95 -11.90 10.76
CA LYS A 195 12.12 -12.71 11.13
C LYS A 195 11.71 -13.76 12.16
N ALA A 196 12.08 -15.02 11.93
CA ALA A 196 11.88 -16.06 12.90
C ALA A 196 12.59 -15.71 14.21
N VAL A 197 11.88 -15.81 15.31
CA VAL A 197 12.47 -15.69 16.65
C VAL A 197 13.19 -17.01 16.92
N GLU A 198 14.51 -16.96 17.04
CA GLU A 198 15.27 -18.13 17.51
C GLU A 198 14.73 -18.51 18.90
N PRO A 199 14.37 -19.78 19.16
CA PRO A 199 13.98 -20.19 20.48
C PRO A 199 15.14 -19.87 21.44
N GLU A 200 14.85 -19.16 22.54
CA GLU A 200 15.87 -18.95 23.57
C GLU A 200 16.48 -20.29 23.93
N ALA A 201 17.80 -20.40 23.77
CA ALA A 201 18.52 -21.60 24.18
C ALA A 201 18.19 -21.86 25.66
N ASP A 202 17.62 -23.01 25.93
CA ASP A 202 17.26 -23.42 27.29
C ASP A 202 18.49 -23.40 28.20
N LYS A 203 18.58 -22.37 29.06
CA LYS A 203 19.69 -22.20 30.00
C LYS A 203 19.64 -23.19 31.17
N SER A 204 18.72 -24.16 31.13
CA SER A 204 18.52 -25.13 32.24
C SER A 204 19.64 -26.20 32.33
N GLU A 205 20.46 -26.38 31.28
CA GLU A 205 21.54 -27.39 31.29
C GLU A 205 22.90 -26.92 31.83
N LEU A 206 23.01 -25.69 32.35
CA LEU A 206 24.27 -25.16 32.88
C LEU A 206 24.38 -25.18 34.42
N GLN A 207 23.57 -26.02 35.08
CA GLN A 207 23.71 -26.28 36.54
C GLN A 207 23.87 -27.78 36.79
N ALA A 208 25.02 -28.31 36.53
CA ALA A 208 25.49 -29.61 37.06
C ALA A 208 26.97 -29.53 37.43
#